data_4f58736a44635424b2caea01469f4e7d
#
_entry.id   4f58736a44635424b2caea01469f4e7d
#
_cell.length_a   1.000
_cell.length_b   1.000
_cell.length_c   1.000
_cell.angle_alpha   90.00
_cell.angle_beta   90.00
_cell.angle_gamma   90.00
#
_symmetry.space_group_name_H-M   'P 1'
#
loop_
_entity.id
_entity.type
_entity.pdbx_description
1 polymer ?
#
loop_
_entity_poly.entity_id
_entity_poly.type
_entity_poly.pdbx_seq_one_letter_code
_entity_poly.pdbx_strand_id
1 'polypeptide(L)'
;MMTLRNIIAWLQPCPVFEGEALIPDFLPSHRGWSVSAERQLVVTDILGGRSTQRRLKITRRVTVPDSDARLAVLEQLESLAAWALANPPPDGSVRLTGLPEYRSRAGSGTEDFTVTVTLESDE
;
A
#
# COMPACT_ATOMS: atom_id res chain seq x y z
N MET A 1 -4.90 -8.43 15.76
CA MET A 1 -5.40 -7.42 14.81
C MET A 1 -4.34 -6.37 14.54
N MET A 2 -4.12 -6.04 13.28
CA MET A 2 -3.18 -4.99 12.90
C MET A 2 -3.87 -3.63 12.84
N THR A 3 -3.43 -2.70 13.67
CA THR A 3 -3.89 -1.31 13.61
C THR A 3 -3.22 -0.60 12.44
N LEU A 4 -3.75 0.55 12.05
CA LEU A 4 -3.11 1.36 11.00
C LEU A 4 -1.69 1.77 11.41
N ARG A 5 -1.46 2.04 12.69
CA ARG A 5 -0.13 2.35 13.20
C ARG A 5 0.84 1.18 13.00
N ASN A 6 0.40 -0.05 13.28
CA ASN A 6 1.21 -1.25 13.05
C ASN A 6 1.53 -1.45 11.58
N ILE A 7 0.56 -1.18 10.71
CA ILE A 7 0.72 -1.29 9.27
C ILE A 7 1.78 -0.30 8.77
N ILE A 8 1.72 0.95 9.21
CA ILE A 8 2.70 1.96 8.84
C ILE A 8 4.10 1.58 9.34
N ALA A 9 4.19 1.12 10.59
CA ALA A 9 5.47 0.67 11.16
C ALA A 9 6.06 -0.51 10.39
N TRP A 10 5.22 -1.40 9.90
CA TRP A 10 5.65 -2.52 9.07
C TRP A 10 6.15 -2.08 7.70
N LEU A 11 5.42 -1.18 7.02
CA LEU A 11 5.76 -0.76 5.65
C LEU A 11 6.90 0.24 5.59
N GLN A 12 7.03 1.12 6.58
CA GLN A 12 7.97 2.24 6.53
C GLN A 12 9.43 1.84 6.25
N PRO A 13 9.95 0.68 6.72
CA PRO A 13 11.31 0.26 6.39
C PRO A 13 11.54 -0.12 4.93
N CYS A 14 10.49 -0.25 4.13
CA CYS A 14 10.64 -0.60 2.72
C CYS A 14 11.55 0.43 2.02
N PRO A 15 12.58 -0.02 1.30
CA PRO A 15 13.53 0.89 0.65
C PRO A 15 12.89 1.85 -0.36
N VAL A 16 11.72 1.49 -0.90
CA VAL A 16 11.05 2.31 -1.92
C VAL A 16 10.69 3.70 -1.41
N PHE A 17 10.46 3.85 -0.12
CA PHE A 17 10.10 5.16 0.46
C PHE A 17 11.28 6.13 0.53
N GLU A 18 12.52 5.63 0.50
CA GLU A 18 13.74 6.44 0.54
C GLU A 18 13.75 7.46 1.69
N GLY A 19 13.20 7.08 2.84
CA GLY A 19 13.11 7.95 3.99
C GLY A 19 11.91 8.90 4.01
N GLU A 20 11.09 8.91 2.96
CA GLU A 20 9.86 9.69 2.96
C GLU A 20 8.82 9.04 3.87
N ALA A 21 8.08 9.86 4.61
CA ALA A 21 7.08 9.35 5.55
C ALA A 21 5.87 8.79 4.82
N LEU A 22 5.38 7.66 5.29
CA LEU A 22 4.12 7.08 4.87
C LEU A 22 3.02 7.66 5.77
N ILE A 23 2.08 8.40 5.19
CA ILE A 23 1.08 9.18 5.92
C ILE A 23 -0.29 8.50 5.84
N PRO A 24 -1.00 8.35 6.98
CA PRO A 24 -2.33 7.72 6.96
C PRO A 24 -3.39 8.63 6.34
N ASP A 25 -4.13 8.09 5.38
CA ASP A 25 -5.34 8.67 4.77
C ASP A 25 -5.23 10.11 4.25
N PHE A 26 -4.03 10.66 4.16
CA PHE A 26 -3.83 12.04 3.75
C PHE A 26 -2.62 12.15 2.81
N LEU A 27 -2.77 12.92 1.75
CA LEU A 27 -1.68 13.18 0.82
C LEU A 27 -1.26 14.65 0.89
N PRO A 28 0.04 14.91 0.99
CA PRO A 28 0.57 16.27 0.83
C PRO A 28 0.22 16.82 -0.55
N SER A 29 0.26 18.14 -0.70
CA SER A 29 -0.23 18.82 -1.91
C SER A 29 0.52 18.45 -3.19
N HIS A 30 1.81 18.14 -3.12
CA HIS A 30 2.63 17.99 -4.33
C HIS A 30 3.33 16.64 -4.44
N ARG A 31 3.74 16.07 -3.34
CA ARG A 31 4.53 14.85 -3.33
C ARG A 31 4.34 14.12 -2.01
N GLY A 32 4.24 12.82 -2.07
CA GLY A 32 4.19 12.03 -0.85
C GLY A 32 3.69 10.63 -1.06
N TRP A 33 3.63 9.93 0.05
CA TRP A 33 3.12 8.57 0.14
C TRP A 33 2.01 8.53 1.18
N SER A 34 0.97 7.80 0.87
CA SER A 34 -0.16 7.63 1.78
C SER A 34 -0.59 6.18 1.81
N VAL A 35 -1.09 5.74 2.95
CA VAL A 35 -1.73 4.44 3.10
C VAL A 35 -3.14 4.63 3.64
N SER A 36 -4.08 3.95 3.01
CA SER A 36 -5.48 3.90 3.43
C SER A 36 -5.83 2.44 3.67
N ALA A 37 -6.41 2.16 4.83
CA ALA A 37 -6.84 0.81 5.18
C ALA A 37 -8.35 0.73 5.06
N GLU A 38 -8.82 -0.20 4.22
CA GLU A 38 -10.24 -0.44 4.08
C GLU A 38 -10.78 -1.17 5.29
N ARG A 39 -12.09 -1.29 5.34
CA ARG A 39 -12.80 -2.00 6.38
C ARG A 39 -12.27 -3.43 6.51
N GLN A 40 -12.06 -3.84 7.76
CA GLN A 40 -11.65 -5.19 8.09
C GLN A 40 -12.80 -6.17 7.85
N LEU A 41 -12.50 -7.30 7.20
CA LEU A 41 -13.46 -8.34 6.94
C LEU A 41 -13.08 -9.58 7.74
N VAL A 42 -14.09 -10.26 8.32
CA VAL A 42 -13.90 -11.56 8.97
C VAL A 42 -14.27 -12.64 7.97
N VAL A 43 -13.34 -13.56 7.76
CA VAL A 43 -13.54 -14.69 6.85
C VAL A 43 -13.53 -15.99 7.64
N THR A 44 -14.54 -16.82 7.43
CA THR A 44 -14.64 -18.14 8.07
C THR A 44 -14.38 -19.20 7.02
N ASP A 45 -13.45 -20.11 7.29
CA ASP A 45 -13.16 -21.22 6.38
C ASP A 45 -14.14 -22.38 6.59
N ILE A 46 -14.01 -23.39 5.72
CA ILE A 46 -14.91 -24.55 5.74
C ILE A 46 -14.79 -25.39 7.01
N LEU A 47 -13.67 -25.29 7.71
CA LEU A 47 -13.43 -26.00 8.98
C LEU A 47 -13.79 -25.19 10.22
N GLY A 48 -14.37 -23.99 10.03
CA GLY A 48 -14.75 -23.12 11.12
C GLY A 48 -13.63 -22.20 11.63
N GLY A 49 -12.45 -22.26 11.00
CA GLY A 49 -11.38 -21.32 11.32
C GLY A 49 -11.75 -19.91 10.86
N ARG A 50 -11.34 -18.90 11.62
CA ARG A 50 -11.66 -17.50 11.33
C ARG A 50 -10.38 -16.70 11.17
N SER A 51 -10.37 -15.86 10.14
CA SER A 51 -9.29 -14.92 9.91
C SER A 51 -9.85 -13.55 9.58
N THR A 52 -9.04 -12.53 9.69
CA THR A 52 -9.41 -11.18 9.29
C THR A 52 -8.60 -10.78 8.07
N GLN A 53 -9.27 -10.13 7.13
CA GLN A 53 -8.64 -9.59 5.93
C GLN A 53 -8.82 -8.09 5.89
N ARG A 54 -7.79 -7.40 5.46
CA ARG A 54 -7.81 -5.95 5.34
C ARG A 54 -7.07 -5.53 4.09
N ARG A 55 -7.73 -4.75 3.24
CA ARG A 55 -7.12 -4.22 2.04
C ARG A 55 -6.49 -2.86 2.34
N LEU A 56 -5.27 -2.71 1.87
CA LEU A 56 -4.51 -1.47 2.00
C LEU A 56 -4.35 -0.87 0.61
N LYS A 57 -4.59 0.43 0.50
CA LYS A 57 -4.27 1.17 -0.71
C LYS A 57 -3.09 2.07 -0.39
N ILE A 58 -1.98 1.83 -1.05
CA ILE A 58 -0.78 2.66 -0.90
C ILE A 58 -0.72 3.56 -2.13
N THR A 59 -0.74 4.87 -1.89
CA THR A 59 -0.80 5.87 -2.95
C THR A 59 0.49 6.68 -2.99
N ARG A 60 1.05 6.82 -4.19
CA ARG A 60 2.17 7.70 -4.47
C ARG A 60 1.67 8.91 -5.24
N ARG A 61 1.88 10.10 -4.69
CA ARG A 61 1.63 11.37 -5.38
C ARG A 61 2.96 11.97 -5.78
N VAL A 62 3.10 12.30 -7.06
CA VAL A 62 4.36 12.82 -7.59
C VAL A 62 4.13 13.56 -8.91
N THR A 63 5.02 14.49 -9.22
CA THR A 63 5.03 15.16 -10.52
C THR A 63 5.64 14.22 -11.56
N VAL A 64 4.92 13.99 -12.66
CA VAL A 64 5.35 13.11 -13.75
C VAL A 64 5.38 13.90 -15.06
N PRO A 65 6.55 14.36 -15.48
CA PRO A 65 6.68 15.17 -16.72
C PRO A 65 6.53 14.37 -18.00
N ASP A 66 6.76 13.06 -17.97
CA ASP A 66 6.76 12.22 -19.16
C ASP A 66 6.41 10.75 -18.84
N SER A 67 6.38 9.93 -19.89
CA SER A 67 6.06 8.51 -19.78
C SER A 67 7.11 7.71 -19.00
N ASP A 68 8.38 8.09 -19.12
CA ASP A 68 9.45 7.39 -18.40
C ASP A 68 9.32 7.62 -16.89
N ALA A 69 8.99 8.84 -16.47
CA ALA A 69 8.74 9.16 -15.07
C ALA A 69 7.53 8.40 -14.54
N ARG A 70 6.48 8.27 -15.34
CA ARG A 70 5.27 7.52 -15.01
C ARG A 70 5.59 6.04 -14.82
N LEU A 71 6.36 5.46 -15.74
CA LEU A 71 6.81 4.07 -15.64
C LEU A 71 7.64 3.84 -14.39
N ALA A 72 8.54 4.76 -14.06
CA ALA A 72 9.36 4.66 -12.85
C ALA A 72 8.51 4.60 -11.57
N VAL A 73 7.42 5.38 -11.49
CA VAL A 73 6.49 5.33 -10.36
C VAL A 73 5.80 3.98 -10.27
N LEU A 74 5.33 3.45 -11.39
CA LEU A 74 4.70 2.13 -11.41
C LEU A 74 5.68 1.03 -10.98
N GLU A 75 6.92 1.12 -11.39
CA GLU A 75 7.98 0.19 -10.95
C GLU A 75 8.25 0.29 -9.44
N GLN A 76 8.21 1.49 -8.87
CA GLN A 76 8.32 1.67 -7.42
C GLN A 76 7.20 0.95 -6.69
N LEU A 77 5.98 1.05 -7.18
CA LEU A 77 4.82 0.37 -6.58
C LEU A 77 4.91 -1.14 -6.74
N GLU A 78 5.41 -1.64 -7.87
CA GLU A 78 5.68 -3.07 -8.04
C GLU A 78 6.74 -3.56 -7.03
N SER A 79 7.78 -2.77 -6.82
CA SER A 79 8.82 -3.09 -5.84
C SER A 79 8.28 -3.13 -4.43
N LEU A 80 7.38 -2.20 -4.09
CA LEU A 80 6.70 -2.20 -2.79
C LEU A 80 5.88 -3.47 -2.60
N ALA A 81 5.11 -3.86 -3.61
CA ALA A 81 4.30 -5.08 -3.55
C ALA A 81 5.17 -6.33 -3.37
N ALA A 82 6.28 -6.43 -4.10
CA ALA A 82 7.21 -7.54 -3.98
C ALA A 82 7.88 -7.56 -2.59
N TRP A 83 8.26 -6.39 -2.08
CA TRP A 83 8.85 -6.28 -0.74
C TRP A 83 7.86 -6.75 0.33
N ALA A 84 6.59 -6.35 0.21
CA ALA A 84 5.55 -6.74 1.16
C ALA A 84 5.36 -8.27 1.19
N LEU A 85 5.39 -8.91 0.04
CA LEU A 85 5.31 -10.37 -0.05
C LEU A 85 6.52 -11.05 0.57
N ALA A 86 7.72 -10.50 0.38
CA ALA A 86 8.96 -11.06 0.90
C ALA A 86 9.15 -10.79 2.39
N ASN A 87 8.50 -9.78 2.94
CA ASN A 87 8.65 -9.35 4.33
C ASN A 87 7.28 -9.20 4.99
N PRO A 88 6.58 -10.32 5.25
CA PRO A 88 5.24 -10.25 5.82
C PRO A 88 5.24 -9.60 7.21
N PRO A 89 4.09 -9.02 7.63
CA PRO A 89 3.99 -8.40 8.94
C PRO A 89 4.09 -9.46 10.06
N PRO A 90 4.51 -9.05 11.29
CA PRO A 90 4.72 -9.98 12.39
C PRO A 90 3.48 -10.80 12.75
N ASP A 91 2.30 -10.19 12.67
CA ASP A 91 1.05 -10.80 13.14
C ASP A 91 0.13 -11.25 12.01
N GLY A 92 0.68 -11.43 10.82
CA GLY A 92 -0.15 -11.80 9.68
C GLY A 92 0.65 -12.17 8.44
N SER A 93 -0.05 -12.22 7.33
CA SER A 93 0.54 -12.52 6.04
C SER A 93 0.00 -11.60 4.97
N VAL A 94 0.75 -11.47 3.90
CA VAL A 94 0.27 -10.81 2.69
C VAL A 94 -0.40 -11.88 1.84
N ARG A 95 -1.71 -11.76 1.70
CA ARG A 95 -2.51 -12.72 0.95
C ARG A 95 -2.44 -12.47 -0.55
N LEU A 96 -2.49 -11.20 -0.93
CA LEU A 96 -2.63 -10.81 -2.31
C LEU A 96 -2.08 -9.41 -2.51
N THR A 97 -1.42 -9.19 -3.64
CA THR A 97 -1.04 -7.85 -4.09
C THR A 97 -1.65 -7.62 -5.46
N GLY A 98 -2.21 -6.44 -5.65
CA GLY A 98 -2.71 -6.04 -6.96
C GLY A 98 -1.60 -5.44 -7.81
N LEU A 99 -1.89 -5.23 -9.09
CA LEU A 99 -0.99 -4.51 -9.97
C LEU A 99 -1.07 -3.00 -9.67
N PRO A 100 0.05 -2.29 -9.78
CA PRO A 100 0.02 -0.83 -9.68
C PRO A 100 -0.83 -0.21 -10.79
N GLU A 101 -1.55 0.84 -10.45
CA GLU A 101 -2.41 1.50 -11.41
C GLU A 101 -2.40 3.01 -11.24
N TYR A 102 -2.60 3.70 -12.34
CA TYR A 102 -2.86 5.14 -12.34
C TYR A 102 -4.24 5.38 -11.74
N ARG A 103 -4.33 6.33 -10.82
CA ARG A 103 -5.59 6.62 -10.18
C ARG A 103 -6.23 7.92 -10.67
N SER A 104 -5.51 9.02 -10.55
CA SER A 104 -6.08 10.31 -10.92
C SER A 104 -5.01 11.40 -11.01
N ARG A 105 -5.39 12.50 -11.64
CA ARG A 105 -4.58 13.71 -11.61
C ARG A 105 -4.91 14.47 -10.34
N ALA A 106 -3.90 14.78 -9.55
CA ALA A 106 -4.07 15.42 -8.25
C ALA A 106 -4.05 16.96 -8.33
N GLY A 107 -3.54 17.50 -9.43
CA GLY A 107 -3.43 18.95 -9.63
C GLY A 107 -2.49 19.26 -10.78
N SER A 108 -1.94 20.46 -10.83
CA SER A 108 -1.10 20.91 -11.91
C SER A 108 0.19 20.09 -11.99
N GLY A 109 0.27 19.17 -12.93
CA GLY A 109 1.45 18.33 -13.15
C GLY A 109 1.66 17.20 -12.18
N THR A 110 0.80 17.04 -11.17
CA THR A 110 0.90 15.93 -10.21
C THR A 110 -0.14 14.87 -10.50
N GLU A 111 0.24 13.61 -10.26
CA GLU A 111 -0.64 12.47 -10.49
C GLU A 111 -0.53 11.49 -9.33
N ASP A 112 -1.59 10.73 -9.10
CA ASP A 112 -1.67 9.71 -8.07
C ASP A 112 -1.67 8.32 -8.69
N PHE A 113 -0.86 7.44 -8.11
CA PHE A 113 -0.76 6.03 -8.49
C PHE A 113 -0.97 5.19 -7.25
N THR A 114 -1.63 4.05 -7.38
CA THR A 114 -1.93 3.18 -6.25
C THR A 114 -1.52 1.75 -6.51
N VAL A 115 -1.19 1.06 -5.42
CA VAL A 115 -1.11 -0.40 -5.39
C VAL A 115 -1.92 -0.89 -4.19
N THR A 116 -2.60 -2.00 -4.35
CA THR A 116 -3.41 -2.61 -3.29
C THR A 116 -2.71 -3.84 -2.74
N VAL A 117 -2.66 -3.93 -1.42
CA VAL A 117 -2.10 -5.08 -0.71
C VAL A 117 -3.18 -5.59 0.25
N THR A 118 -3.46 -6.88 0.21
CA THR A 118 -4.42 -7.50 1.12
C THR A 118 -3.68 -8.26 2.20
N LEU A 119 -3.92 -7.90 3.43
CA LEU A 119 -3.37 -8.57 4.60
C LEU A 119 -4.38 -9.56 5.17
N GLU A 120 -3.86 -10.64 5.75
CA GLU A 120 -4.64 -11.61 6.47
C GLU A 120 -3.97 -11.90 7.80
N SER A 121 -4.76 -11.95 8.86
CA SER A 121 -4.28 -12.32 10.20
C SER A 121 -5.31 -13.22 10.86
N ASP A 122 -4.86 -14.09 11.76
CA ASP A 122 -5.75 -14.92 12.56
C ASP A 122 -6.54 -14.03 13.54
N GLU A 123 -7.78 -14.39 13.72
CA GLU A 123 -8.65 -13.66 14.63
C GLU A 123 -8.33 -13.96 16.10
#